data_d75f62f968e535133b843612197e7a71
#
_entry.id   d75f62f968e535133b843612197e7a71
#
_cell.length_a   1.000
_cell.length_b   1.000
_cell.length_c   1.000
_cell.angle_alpha   90.00
_cell.angle_beta   90.00
_cell.angle_gamma   90.00
#
_symmetry.space_group_name_H-M   'P 1'
#
loop_
_entity.id
_entity.type
_entity.pdbx_description
1 polymer ?
#
loop_
_entity_poly.entity_id
_entity_poly.type
_entity_poly.pdbx_seq_one_letter_code
_entity_poly.pdbx_strand_id
1 'polypeptide(L)'
;MNKKDAEIKFPCAWEFRLIVNGGEIPLTETAVKELDAAENAGFTVIHGEASAGGKYCALRISCQVDSLARARELAGKLGKLPGVKFMI
;
A
#
# COMPACT_ATOMS: atom_id res chain seq x y z
N MET A 1 13.97 -21.84 -16.31
CA MET A 1 13.53 -20.57 -15.79
C MET A 1 14.54 -19.48 -16.10
N ASN A 2 14.04 -18.35 -16.39
CA ASN A 2 14.87 -17.19 -16.68
C ASN A 2 15.15 -16.44 -15.38
N LYS A 3 16.42 -16.31 -15.04
CA LYS A 3 16.79 -15.59 -13.83
C LYS A 3 16.33 -14.15 -13.82
N LYS A 4 16.21 -13.55 -14.98
CA LYS A 4 15.77 -12.17 -15.07
C LYS A 4 14.40 -11.95 -14.53
N ASP A 5 13.55 -12.97 -14.58
CA ASP A 5 12.20 -12.87 -14.04
C ASP A 5 12.19 -12.69 -12.55
N ALA A 6 13.25 -13.14 -11.88
CA ALA A 6 13.36 -13.02 -10.44
C ALA A 6 14.14 -11.78 -10.02
N GLU A 7 14.74 -11.08 -10.96
CA GLU A 7 15.53 -9.90 -10.63
C GLU A 7 14.64 -8.67 -10.55
N ILE A 8 14.84 -7.91 -9.50
CA ILE A 8 14.16 -6.65 -9.30
C ILE A 8 15.22 -5.57 -9.31
N LYS A 9 15.04 -4.60 -10.19
CA LYS A 9 15.99 -3.50 -10.29
C LYS A 9 15.46 -2.30 -9.55
N PHE A 10 16.30 -1.69 -8.75
CA PHE A 10 15.92 -0.52 -7.98
C PHE A 10 16.64 0.72 -8.51
N PRO A 11 16.03 1.91 -8.38
CA PRO A 11 14.70 2.12 -7.82
C PRO A 11 13.61 1.59 -8.75
N CYS A 12 12.51 1.17 -8.18
CA CYS A 12 11.38 0.69 -8.99
C CYS A 12 10.06 1.08 -8.33
N ALA A 13 9.00 1.04 -9.12
CA ALA A 13 7.66 1.26 -8.61
C ALA A 13 7.22 0.00 -7.87
N TRP A 14 6.65 0.20 -6.69
CA TRP A 14 6.18 -0.90 -5.86
C TRP A 14 4.74 -0.63 -5.48
N GLU A 15 3.90 -1.64 -5.61
CA GLU A 15 2.48 -1.50 -5.28
C GLU A 15 2.15 -2.31 -4.03
N PHE A 16 1.42 -1.66 -3.12
CA PHE A 16 0.89 -2.30 -1.93
C PHE A 16 -0.62 -2.32 -2.06
N ARG A 17 -1.24 -3.44 -1.73
CA ARG A 17 -2.70 -3.54 -1.76
C ARG A 17 -3.20 -3.76 -0.35
N LEU A 18 -4.01 -2.81 0.11
CA LEU A 18 -4.62 -2.86 1.44
C LEU A 18 -6.08 -3.21 1.31
N ILE A 19 -6.53 -4.12 2.15
CA ILE A 19 -7.96 -4.39 2.27
C ILE A 19 -8.44 -3.65 3.52
N VAL A 20 -9.37 -2.74 3.32
CA VAL A 20 -9.80 -1.76 4.30
C VAL A 20 -11.27 -1.94 4.60
N ASN A 21 -11.69 -1.73 5.85
CA ASN A 21 -13.11 -1.69 6.19
C ASN A 21 -13.77 -0.55 5.44
N GLY A 22 -14.91 -0.84 4.77
CA GLY A 22 -15.57 0.14 3.92
C GLY A 22 -15.97 1.41 4.64
N GLY A 23 -16.38 1.30 5.90
CA GLY A 23 -16.78 2.46 6.70
C GLY A 23 -15.62 3.29 7.23
N GLU A 24 -14.39 2.80 7.07
CA GLU A 24 -13.21 3.45 7.63
C GLU A 24 -12.27 3.99 6.56
N ILE A 25 -12.71 4.04 5.32
CA ILE A 25 -11.87 4.50 4.21
C ILE A 25 -11.33 5.91 4.44
N PRO A 26 -12.14 6.90 4.83
CA PRO A 26 -11.59 8.25 5.05
C PRO A 26 -10.52 8.28 6.14
N LEU A 27 -10.72 7.50 7.21
CA LEU A 27 -9.75 7.41 8.29
C LEU A 27 -8.43 6.82 7.78
N THR A 28 -8.52 5.73 7.01
CA THR A 28 -7.34 5.09 6.47
C THR A 28 -6.61 6.01 5.49
N GLU A 29 -7.36 6.70 4.64
CA GLU A 29 -6.74 7.62 3.68
C GLU A 29 -6.00 8.76 4.37
N THR A 30 -6.57 9.30 5.44
CA THR A 30 -5.89 10.33 6.22
C THR A 30 -4.60 9.78 6.81
N ALA A 31 -4.66 8.56 7.36
CA ALA A 31 -3.49 7.92 7.93
C ALA A 31 -2.41 7.65 6.88
N VAL A 32 -2.81 7.28 5.67
CA VAL A 32 -1.87 7.08 4.56
C VAL A 32 -1.16 8.39 4.22
N LYS A 33 -1.91 9.50 4.17
CA LYS A 33 -1.31 10.80 3.89
C LYS A 33 -0.32 11.22 4.96
N GLU A 34 -0.65 10.96 6.22
CA GLU A 34 0.25 11.26 7.32
C GLU A 34 1.52 10.43 7.25
N LEU A 35 1.38 9.16 6.92
CA LEU A 35 2.53 8.28 6.76
C LEU A 35 3.38 8.74 5.57
N ASP A 36 2.75 9.11 4.47
CA ASP A 36 3.44 9.60 3.29
C ASP A 36 4.31 10.81 3.66
N ALA A 37 3.75 11.76 4.40
CA ALA A 37 4.48 12.94 4.81
C ALA A 37 5.63 12.57 5.75
N ALA A 38 5.40 11.67 6.69
CA ALA A 38 6.41 11.27 7.65
C ALA A 38 7.57 10.51 6.98
N GLU A 39 7.25 9.68 6.00
CA GLU A 39 8.24 8.84 5.32
C GLU A 39 8.79 9.48 4.06
N ASN A 40 8.18 10.57 3.59
CA ASN A 40 8.52 11.21 2.32
C ASN A 40 8.52 10.20 1.19
N ALA A 41 7.48 9.37 1.16
CA ALA A 41 7.44 8.20 0.28
C ALA A 41 6.92 8.49 -1.12
N GLY A 42 6.10 9.52 -1.28
CA GLY A 42 5.51 9.84 -2.58
C GLY A 42 4.43 8.86 -2.99
N PHE A 43 3.52 8.52 -2.07
CA PHE A 43 2.46 7.55 -2.35
C PHE A 43 1.45 8.08 -3.36
N THR A 44 1.05 7.20 -4.28
CA THR A 44 -0.11 7.39 -5.12
C THR A 44 -1.16 6.40 -4.64
N VAL A 45 -2.37 6.90 -4.37
CA VAL A 45 -3.45 6.07 -3.82
C VAL A 45 -4.55 5.93 -4.86
N ILE A 46 -4.91 4.69 -5.15
CA ILE A 46 -5.98 4.38 -6.08
C ILE A 46 -6.99 3.50 -5.36
N HIS A 47 -8.26 3.90 -5.42
CA HIS A 47 -9.33 3.09 -4.85
C HIS A 47 -9.63 1.93 -5.78
N GLY A 48 -9.66 0.73 -5.21
CA GLY A 48 -10.09 -0.46 -5.92
C GLY A 48 -11.57 -0.67 -5.75
N GLU A 49 -12.04 -1.83 -6.19
CA GLU A 49 -13.44 -2.17 -6.09
C GLU A 49 -13.82 -2.52 -4.67
N ALA A 50 -15.03 -2.14 -4.28
CA ALA A 50 -15.59 -2.57 -3.01
C ALA A 50 -16.08 -3.99 -3.12
N SER A 51 -16.06 -4.72 -2.01
CA SER A 51 -16.67 -6.05 -1.95
C SER A 51 -18.18 -5.93 -2.03
N ALA A 52 -18.85 -7.05 -2.24
CA ALA A 52 -20.31 -7.10 -2.23
C ALA A 52 -20.82 -6.55 -0.91
N GLY A 53 -21.77 -5.62 -0.97
CA GLY A 53 -22.31 -4.96 0.21
C GLY A 53 -21.45 -3.83 0.76
N GLY A 54 -20.31 -3.53 0.13
CA GLY A 54 -19.46 -2.43 0.55
C GLY A 54 -18.74 -2.64 1.88
N LYS A 55 -18.64 -3.89 2.31
CA LYS A 55 -18.05 -4.19 3.62
C LYS A 55 -16.54 -3.93 3.63
N TYR A 56 -15.87 -4.21 2.52
CA TYR A 56 -14.44 -4.00 2.37
C TYR A 56 -14.15 -3.26 1.08
N CYS A 57 -13.02 -2.59 1.04
CA CYS A 57 -12.57 -1.91 -0.16
C CYS A 57 -11.06 -2.10 -0.27
N ALA A 58 -10.57 -2.29 -1.48
CA ALA A 58 -9.14 -2.36 -1.72
C ALA A 58 -8.60 -0.95 -1.97
N LEU A 59 -7.47 -0.63 -1.33
CA LEU A 59 -6.70 0.57 -1.64
C LEU A 59 -5.38 0.11 -2.22
N ARG A 60 -5.04 0.62 -3.38
CA ARG A 60 -3.77 0.34 -4.03
C ARG A 60 -2.88 1.54 -3.85
N ILE A 61 -1.74 1.33 -3.22
CA ILE A 61 -0.81 2.39 -2.89
C ILE A 61 0.50 2.08 -3.57
N SER A 62 1.01 3.01 -4.35
CA SER A 62 2.25 2.79 -5.07
C SER A 62 3.23 3.92 -4.80
N CYS A 63 4.50 3.59 -4.88
CA CYS A 63 5.58 4.57 -4.76
C CYS A 63 6.86 3.96 -5.32
N GLN A 64 7.86 4.82 -5.49
CA GLN A 64 9.20 4.36 -5.85
C GLN A 64 9.92 3.90 -4.59
N VAL A 65 10.60 2.76 -4.67
CA VAL A 65 11.42 2.27 -3.56
C VAL A 65 12.84 2.01 -4.03
N ASP A 66 13.79 2.24 -3.15
CA ASP A 66 15.22 2.09 -3.46
C ASP A 66 15.72 0.69 -3.26
N SER A 67 15.00 -0.10 -2.46
CA SER A 67 15.47 -1.42 -2.06
C SER A 67 14.29 -2.25 -1.59
N LEU A 68 14.50 -3.55 -1.53
CA LEU A 68 13.51 -4.46 -0.97
C LEU A 68 13.29 -4.18 0.51
N ALA A 69 14.34 -3.80 1.23
CA ALA A 69 14.21 -3.45 2.65
C ALA A 69 13.27 -2.27 2.84
N ARG A 70 13.35 -1.26 1.96
CA ARG A 70 12.46 -0.11 2.03
C ARG A 70 11.02 -0.52 1.75
N ALA A 71 10.82 -1.37 0.74
CA ALA A 71 9.48 -1.86 0.43
C ALA A 71 8.87 -2.59 1.64
N ARG A 72 9.65 -3.44 2.29
CA ARG A 72 9.18 -4.17 3.46
C ARG A 72 8.90 -3.25 4.65
N GLU A 73 9.72 -2.24 4.84
CA GLU A 73 9.52 -1.26 5.90
C GLU A 73 8.19 -0.53 5.71
N LEU A 74 7.95 -0.05 4.50
CA LEU A 74 6.69 0.64 4.20
C LEU A 74 5.50 -0.30 4.32
N ALA A 75 5.63 -1.54 3.87
CA ALA A 75 4.56 -2.53 3.99
C ALA A 75 4.17 -2.74 5.46
N GLY A 76 5.17 -2.86 6.33
CA GLY A 76 4.91 -3.01 7.76
C GLY A 76 4.16 -1.84 8.35
N LYS A 77 4.50 -0.62 7.93
CA LYS A 77 3.84 0.57 8.43
C LYS A 77 2.43 0.71 7.87
N LEU A 78 2.26 0.44 6.58
CA LEU A 78 0.94 0.50 5.95
C LEU A 78 -0.03 -0.51 6.56
N GLY A 79 0.45 -1.71 6.86
CA GLY A 79 -0.40 -2.75 7.44
C GLY A 79 -0.91 -2.44 8.83
N LYS A 80 -0.30 -1.47 9.51
CA LYS A 80 -0.69 -1.10 10.87
C LYS A 80 -1.61 0.12 10.90
N LEU A 81 -1.94 0.68 9.76
CA LEU A 81 -2.79 1.86 9.73
C LEU A 81 -4.22 1.52 10.15
N PRO A 82 -4.93 2.50 10.76
CA PRO A 82 -6.31 2.26 11.18
C PRO A 82 -7.18 1.93 9.98
N GLY A 83 -8.12 1.03 10.19
CA GLY A 83 -9.05 0.60 9.14
C GLY A 83 -8.53 -0.52 8.25
N VAL A 84 -7.24 -0.80 8.26
CA VAL A 84 -6.67 -1.85 7.43
C VAL A 84 -6.93 -3.21 8.06
N LYS A 85 -7.59 -4.09 7.30
CA LYS A 85 -7.85 -5.46 7.76
C LYS A 85 -6.63 -6.34 7.49
N PHE A 86 -6.11 -6.27 6.28
CA PHE A 86 -4.91 -7.03 5.91
C PHE A 86 -4.35 -6.48 4.62
N MET A 87 -3.14 -6.92 4.30
CA MET A 87 -2.48 -6.60 3.03
C MET A 87 -2.37 -7.85 2.19
N ILE A 88 -2.43 -7.65 0.92
CA ILE A 88 -2.22 -8.72 -0.05
C ILE A 88 -0.86 -8.56 -0.70
#